data_14f95acc7d7de7731cf5b1483752ec36
#
_entry.id   14f95acc7d7de7731cf5b1483752ec36
#
_cell.length_a   1.000
_cell.length_b   1.000
_cell.length_c   1.000
_cell.angle_alpha   90.00
_cell.angle_beta   90.00
_cell.angle_gamma   90.00
#
_symmetry.space_group_name_H-M   'P 1'
#
loop_
_entity.id
_entity.type
_entity.pdbx_description
1 polymer ?
#
loop_
_entity_poly.entity_id
_entity_poly.type
_entity_poly.pdbx_seq_one_letter_code
_entity_poly.pdbx_strand_id
1 'polypeptide(L)'
;LDAAKVSAVGNPITIKKDTIEYNASSFKTSDNDMLEQLLKKLPGVEVEADGSITANGETIKKITIDGKTFFLDDPQLASKNIPAKIIDKVKVVEKKSDQAMFTGIDDGDEETVIDLKLRPGMAEGWFGNVMAGGGHDVPGGGSDMNDWRYQGAAMIGRFTDKSQISIILNGNNTNNRGFNDVAGSMMQN
;
A
#
# COMPACT_ATOMS: atom_id res chain seq x y z
N LEU A 1 20.98 40.03 -4.36
CA LEU A 1 21.35 39.04 -3.33
C LEU A 1 20.19 38.06 -3.18
N ASP A 2 20.27 36.94 -3.93
CA ASP A 2 19.29 35.84 -3.81
C ASP A 2 19.50 35.17 -2.46
N ALA A 3 18.46 35.22 -1.63
CA ALA A 3 18.43 34.49 -0.37
C ALA A 3 18.40 32.99 -0.67
N ALA A 4 19.46 32.30 -0.33
CA ALA A 4 19.51 30.84 -0.38
C ALA A 4 18.41 30.30 0.53
N LYS A 5 17.38 29.68 -0.05
CA LYS A 5 16.34 28.99 0.68
C LYS A 5 16.94 27.72 1.27
N VAL A 6 17.45 27.78 2.48
CA VAL A 6 17.87 26.60 3.24
C VAL A 6 16.59 25.87 3.66
N SER A 7 16.19 24.90 2.89
CA SER A 7 15.16 23.94 3.32
C SER A 7 15.85 23.00 4.29
N ALA A 8 15.60 23.18 5.58
CA ALA A 8 16.00 22.21 6.59
C ALA A 8 15.26 20.92 6.29
N VAL A 9 16.00 19.89 5.87
CA VAL A 9 15.48 18.54 5.77
C VAL A 9 15.11 18.13 7.20
N GLY A 10 13.82 18.01 7.49
CA GLY A 10 13.34 17.59 8.79
C GLY A 10 13.94 16.23 9.17
N ASN A 11 13.98 15.94 10.47
CA ASN A 11 14.54 14.70 10.96
C ASN A 11 13.86 13.51 10.24
N PRO A 12 14.60 12.63 9.55
CA PRO A 12 14.02 11.56 8.74
C PRO A 12 13.20 10.56 9.56
N ILE A 13 13.54 10.42 10.84
CA ILE A 13 12.91 9.46 11.75
C ILE A 13 12.71 10.13 13.10
N THR A 14 11.50 10.02 13.64
CA THR A 14 11.16 10.47 14.99
C THR A 14 10.63 9.29 15.79
N ILE A 15 11.27 8.96 16.90
CA ILE A 15 10.89 7.86 17.79
C ILE A 15 10.16 8.45 18.99
N LYS A 16 8.94 7.98 19.23
CA LYS A 16 8.13 8.22 20.43
C LYS A 16 7.89 6.87 21.12
N LYS A 17 7.35 6.90 22.34
CA LYS A 17 7.21 5.70 23.18
C LYS A 17 6.56 4.50 22.46
N ASP A 18 5.48 4.73 21.70
CA ASP A 18 4.69 3.68 21.05
C ASP A 18 4.55 3.93 19.53
N THR A 19 5.40 4.81 18.98
CA THR A 19 5.29 5.21 17.58
C THR A 19 6.65 5.55 17.00
N ILE A 20 6.96 4.97 15.85
CA ILE A 20 8.09 5.38 15.02
C ILE A 20 7.52 6.10 13.79
N GLU A 21 7.88 7.37 13.63
CA GLU A 21 7.42 8.21 12.53
C GLU A 21 8.56 8.42 11.53
N TYR A 22 8.33 8.06 10.28
CA TYR A 22 9.23 8.26 9.16
C TYR A 22 8.70 9.39 8.28
N ASN A 23 9.56 10.33 7.92
CA ASN A 23 9.26 11.37 6.96
C ASN A 23 9.48 10.83 5.54
N ALA A 24 8.40 10.63 4.78
CA ALA A 24 8.46 10.03 3.45
C ALA A 24 9.34 10.82 2.48
N SER A 25 9.40 12.15 2.62
CA SER A 25 10.23 13.00 1.76
C SER A 25 11.74 12.80 1.94
N SER A 26 12.16 12.19 3.05
CA SER A 26 13.57 11.87 3.32
C SER A 26 14.06 10.63 2.58
N PHE A 27 13.14 9.85 2.04
CA PHE A 27 13.43 8.60 1.30
C PHE A 27 13.11 8.81 -0.17
N LYS A 28 14.11 8.60 -1.04
CA LYS A 28 13.94 8.80 -2.48
C LYS A 28 12.97 7.78 -3.05
N THR A 29 11.88 8.25 -3.62
CA THR A 29 10.91 7.45 -4.39
C THR A 29 10.75 8.06 -5.78
N SER A 30 10.43 7.23 -6.76
CA SER A 30 10.05 7.67 -8.10
C SER A 30 8.56 8.02 -8.14
N ASP A 31 8.13 8.77 -9.14
CA ASP A 31 6.72 9.20 -9.26
C ASP A 31 5.74 8.02 -9.42
N ASN A 32 6.24 6.90 -9.93
CA ASN A 32 5.46 5.68 -10.13
C ASN A 32 5.59 4.66 -8.99
N ASP A 33 6.42 4.94 -7.97
CA ASP A 33 6.58 4.04 -6.85
C ASP A 33 5.29 3.94 -6.04
N MET A 34 4.95 2.74 -5.63
CA MET A 34 3.88 2.46 -4.68
C MET A 34 4.40 2.48 -3.25
N LEU A 35 3.50 2.42 -2.29
CA LEU A 35 3.84 2.38 -0.86
C LEU A 35 4.84 1.26 -0.55
N GLU A 36 4.73 0.10 -1.18
CA GLU A 36 5.65 -1.03 -1.00
C GLU A 36 7.11 -0.62 -1.23
N GLN A 37 7.41 0.13 -2.31
CA GLN A 37 8.77 0.58 -2.60
C GLN A 37 9.26 1.61 -1.57
N LEU A 38 8.37 2.42 -1.02
CA LEU A 38 8.71 3.32 0.09
C LEU A 38 9.00 2.52 1.36
N LEU A 39 8.16 1.56 1.73
CA LEU A 39 8.32 0.73 2.93
C LEU A 39 9.66 -0.03 2.91
N LYS A 40 10.07 -0.60 1.78
CA LYS A 40 11.37 -1.28 1.61
C LYS A 40 12.58 -0.37 1.88
N LYS A 41 12.40 0.95 1.88
CA LYS A 41 13.47 1.93 2.14
C LYS A 41 13.50 2.40 3.59
N LEU A 42 12.49 2.05 4.38
CA LEU A 42 12.39 2.47 5.78
C LEU A 42 13.23 1.54 6.67
N PRO A 43 14.11 2.09 7.51
CA PRO A 43 14.88 1.27 8.44
C PRO A 43 13.97 0.51 9.42
N GLY A 44 14.21 -0.78 9.59
CA GLY A 44 13.41 -1.64 10.48
C GLY A 44 12.08 -2.10 9.90
N VAL A 45 11.79 -1.78 8.64
CA VAL A 45 10.62 -2.29 7.92
C VAL A 45 11.08 -3.23 6.81
N GLU A 46 10.50 -4.41 6.76
CA GLU A 46 10.78 -5.44 5.76
C GLU A 46 9.49 -5.79 5.02
N VAL A 47 9.61 -6.00 3.73
CA VAL A 47 8.50 -6.46 2.89
C VAL A 47 8.93 -7.74 2.20
N GLU A 48 8.30 -8.83 2.58
CA GLU A 48 8.58 -10.17 2.09
C GLU A 48 8.11 -10.36 0.64
N ALA A 49 8.60 -11.42 0.00
CA ALA A 49 8.24 -11.74 -1.39
C ALA A 49 6.75 -12.06 -1.56
N ASP A 50 6.10 -12.59 -0.53
CA ASP A 50 4.65 -12.83 -0.51
C ASP A 50 3.82 -11.56 -0.30
N GLY A 51 4.49 -10.44 0.02
CA GLY A 51 3.88 -9.13 0.28
C GLY A 51 3.54 -8.90 1.76
N SER A 52 3.88 -9.82 2.65
CA SER A 52 3.76 -9.58 4.09
C SER A 52 4.74 -8.49 4.53
N ILE A 53 4.34 -7.71 5.50
CA ILE A 53 5.10 -6.56 5.99
C ILE A 53 5.41 -6.79 7.46
N THR A 54 6.66 -6.62 7.83
CA THR A 54 7.10 -6.62 9.22
C THR A 54 7.76 -5.28 9.55
N ALA A 55 7.58 -4.83 10.78
CA ALA A 55 8.26 -3.66 11.30
C ALA A 55 8.80 -3.98 12.69
N ASN A 56 10.10 -3.75 12.87
CA ASN A 56 10.83 -4.09 14.11
C ASN A 56 10.65 -5.55 14.56
N GLY A 57 10.46 -6.47 13.62
CA GLY A 57 10.22 -7.88 13.89
C GLY A 57 8.77 -8.27 14.14
N GLU A 58 7.85 -7.30 14.18
CA GLU A 58 6.41 -7.52 14.36
C GLU A 58 5.68 -7.47 13.03
N THR A 59 4.76 -8.42 12.82
CA THR A 59 3.96 -8.46 11.58
C THR A 59 2.90 -7.37 11.59
N ILE A 60 2.86 -6.59 10.52
CA ILE A 60 1.85 -5.55 10.34
C ILE A 60 0.48 -6.17 10.06
N LYS A 61 -0.48 -5.90 10.93
CA LYS A 61 -1.84 -6.42 10.81
C LYS A 61 -2.69 -5.65 9.83
N LYS A 62 -2.52 -4.32 9.77
CA LYS A 62 -3.27 -3.44 8.87
C LYS A 62 -2.53 -2.15 8.56
N ILE A 63 -2.95 -1.51 7.47
CA ILE A 63 -2.52 -0.17 7.09
C ILE A 63 -3.73 0.76 7.17
N THR A 64 -3.57 1.85 7.93
CA THR A 64 -4.58 2.90 8.06
C THR A 64 -4.11 4.18 7.38
N ILE A 65 -5.05 5.06 7.05
CA ILE A 65 -4.78 6.40 6.55
C ILE A 65 -5.49 7.39 7.48
N ASP A 66 -4.69 8.24 8.16
CA ASP A 66 -5.18 9.17 9.19
C ASP A 66 -6.03 8.45 10.24
N GLY A 67 -5.60 7.27 10.68
CA GLY A 67 -6.27 6.42 11.65
C GLY A 67 -7.51 5.68 11.16
N LYS A 68 -7.86 5.82 9.88
CA LYS A 68 -9.01 5.13 9.28
C LYS A 68 -8.56 3.93 8.47
N THR A 69 -9.27 2.83 8.64
CA THR A 69 -9.06 1.60 7.87
C THR A 69 -9.33 1.82 6.38
N PHE A 70 -8.48 1.24 5.56
CA PHE A 70 -8.61 1.27 4.10
C PHE A 70 -8.18 -0.08 3.50
N PHE A 71 -8.69 -0.43 2.32
CA PHE A 71 -8.42 -1.71 1.65
C PHE A 71 -8.80 -2.96 2.46
N LEU A 72 -9.94 -2.96 3.15
CA LEU A 72 -10.48 -4.11 3.88
C LEU A 72 -9.50 -4.72 4.91
N ASP A 73 -8.65 -3.89 5.52
CA ASP A 73 -7.59 -4.32 6.45
C ASP A 73 -6.50 -5.21 5.81
N ASP A 74 -6.40 -5.25 4.48
CA ASP A 74 -5.36 -6.00 3.79
C ASP A 74 -4.12 -5.12 3.56
N PRO A 75 -3.02 -5.33 4.32
CA PRO A 75 -1.80 -4.54 4.18
C PRO A 75 -1.09 -4.76 2.85
N GLN A 76 -1.22 -5.95 2.23
CA GLN A 76 -0.63 -6.24 0.94
C GLN A 76 -1.35 -5.48 -0.17
N LEU A 77 -2.69 -5.50 -0.12
CA LEU A 77 -3.49 -4.75 -1.08
C LEU A 77 -3.21 -3.24 -0.96
N ALA A 78 -3.12 -2.72 0.26
CA ALA A 78 -2.81 -1.32 0.51
C ALA A 78 -1.42 -0.95 -0.02
N SER A 79 -0.38 -1.72 0.31
CA SER A 79 1.01 -1.42 -0.06
C SER A 79 1.25 -1.41 -1.57
N LYS A 80 0.56 -2.26 -2.32
CA LYS A 80 0.69 -2.37 -3.78
C LYS A 80 -0.12 -1.32 -4.55
N ASN A 81 -1.07 -0.65 -3.91
CA ASN A 81 -2.02 0.21 -4.61
C ASN A 81 -2.01 1.68 -4.17
N ILE A 82 -1.37 2.02 -3.06
CA ILE A 82 -1.22 3.41 -2.63
C ILE A 82 0.04 4.00 -3.26
N PRO A 83 -0.07 5.09 -4.05
CA PRO A 83 1.10 5.76 -4.61
C PRO A 83 1.98 6.39 -3.51
N ALA A 84 3.29 6.13 -3.54
CA ALA A 84 4.22 6.70 -2.55
C ALA A 84 4.23 8.24 -2.54
N LYS A 85 4.02 8.86 -3.69
CA LYS A 85 4.05 10.32 -3.86
C LYS A 85 2.99 11.09 -3.06
N ILE A 86 1.87 10.45 -2.69
CA ILE A 86 0.83 11.11 -1.90
C ILE A 86 1.09 11.05 -0.39
N ILE A 87 2.09 10.29 0.04
CA ILE A 87 2.40 10.05 1.44
C ILE A 87 3.34 11.13 1.95
N ASP A 88 2.98 11.75 3.07
CA ASP A 88 3.82 12.68 3.81
C ASP A 88 4.63 11.95 4.88
N LYS A 89 3.95 11.11 5.68
CA LYS A 89 4.56 10.39 6.79
C LYS A 89 4.05 8.96 6.88
N VAL A 90 4.94 8.07 7.31
CA VAL A 90 4.62 6.68 7.65
C VAL A 90 4.85 6.53 9.15
N LYS A 91 3.84 6.12 9.88
CA LYS A 91 3.94 5.87 11.31
C LYS A 91 3.75 4.38 11.57
N VAL A 92 4.70 3.77 12.24
CA VAL A 92 4.55 2.44 12.82
C VAL A 92 4.09 2.63 14.26
N VAL A 93 2.90 2.15 14.56
CA VAL A 93 2.24 2.34 15.86
C VAL A 93 1.93 0.99 16.48
N GLU A 94 2.34 0.82 17.71
CA GLU A 94 1.90 -0.28 18.56
C GLU A 94 0.64 0.18 19.29
N LYS A 95 -0.45 -0.53 19.13
CA LYS A 95 -1.72 -0.23 19.78
C LYS A 95 -2.40 -1.51 20.28
N LYS A 96 -3.28 -1.36 21.25
CA LYS A 96 -4.13 -2.46 21.70
C LYS A 96 -4.99 -2.97 20.56
N SER A 97 -5.34 -4.25 20.62
CA SER A 97 -6.20 -4.89 19.63
C SER A 97 -7.53 -4.10 19.46
N ASP A 98 -8.13 -4.19 18.28
CA ASP A 98 -9.43 -3.54 18.04
C ASP A 98 -10.50 -4.08 19.00
N GLN A 99 -10.39 -5.35 19.42
CA GLN A 99 -11.29 -5.96 20.38
C GLN A 99 -11.13 -5.33 21.78
N ALA A 100 -9.90 -5.12 22.23
CA ALA A 100 -9.62 -4.44 23.49
C ALA A 100 -10.08 -2.98 23.46
N MET A 101 -9.90 -2.31 22.32
CA MET A 101 -10.40 -0.93 22.15
C MET A 101 -11.93 -0.84 22.16
N PHE A 102 -12.62 -1.83 21.58
CA PHE A 102 -14.07 -1.86 21.51
C PHE A 102 -14.71 -2.26 22.84
N THR A 103 -14.17 -3.27 23.53
CA THR A 103 -14.72 -3.79 24.77
C THR A 103 -14.27 -3.01 26.01
N GLY A 104 -13.16 -2.26 25.90
CA GLY A 104 -12.52 -1.59 27.03
C GLY A 104 -11.79 -2.57 27.97
N ILE A 105 -11.75 -3.86 27.64
CA ILE A 105 -11.06 -4.91 28.40
C ILE A 105 -9.72 -5.17 27.72
N ASP A 106 -8.64 -5.07 28.48
CA ASP A 106 -7.29 -5.38 28.00
C ASP A 106 -7.17 -6.89 27.82
N ASP A 107 -7.03 -7.33 26.58
CA ASP A 107 -6.84 -8.75 26.24
C ASP A 107 -5.36 -9.16 26.25
N GLY A 108 -4.46 -8.21 26.47
CA GLY A 108 -3.01 -8.40 26.47
C GLY A 108 -2.41 -8.54 25.07
N ASP A 109 -3.23 -8.41 24.01
CA ASP A 109 -2.77 -8.44 22.64
C ASP A 109 -2.49 -7.01 22.14
N GLU A 110 -1.27 -6.80 21.66
CA GLU A 110 -0.85 -5.57 20.98
C GLU A 110 -0.77 -5.84 19.48
N GLU A 111 -1.25 -4.88 18.70
CA GLU A 111 -1.20 -4.93 17.25
C GLU A 111 -0.28 -3.83 16.71
N THR A 112 0.65 -4.24 15.86
CA THR A 112 1.48 -3.30 15.12
C THR A 112 0.79 -2.93 13.82
N VAL A 113 0.54 -1.64 13.63
CA VAL A 113 -0.13 -1.09 12.45
C VAL A 113 0.70 0.00 11.81
N ILE A 114 0.58 0.15 10.51
CA ILE A 114 1.13 1.30 9.80
C ILE A 114 0.01 2.31 9.61
N ASP A 115 0.19 3.52 10.16
CA ASP A 115 -0.70 4.66 9.91
C ASP A 115 -0.02 5.65 8.96
N LEU A 116 -0.64 5.86 7.81
CA LEU A 116 -0.16 6.75 6.77
C LEU A 116 -0.77 8.12 6.96
N LYS A 117 0.05 9.15 6.87
CA LYS A 117 -0.40 10.52 6.74
C LYS A 117 -0.20 11.00 5.31
N LEU A 118 -1.26 11.52 4.72
CA LEU A 118 -1.22 12.06 3.36
C LEU A 118 -0.68 13.49 3.35
N ARG A 119 -0.05 13.86 2.24
CA ARG A 119 0.40 15.24 2.02
C ARG A 119 -0.79 16.20 2.02
N PRO A 120 -0.63 17.42 2.54
CA PRO A 120 -1.67 18.45 2.47
C PRO A 120 -2.18 18.64 1.04
N GLY A 121 -3.51 18.65 0.88
CA GLY A 121 -4.17 18.73 -0.43
C GLY A 121 -4.29 17.40 -1.18
N MET A 122 -3.70 16.31 -0.70
CA MET A 122 -3.85 14.97 -1.25
C MET A 122 -4.88 14.13 -0.48
N ALA A 123 -5.37 14.62 0.65
CA ALA A 123 -6.42 13.99 1.44
C ALA A 123 -7.79 13.98 0.72
N GLU A 124 -7.93 14.80 -0.32
CA GLU A 124 -9.07 14.80 -1.21
C GLU A 124 -8.60 14.53 -2.63
N GLY A 125 -8.85 13.33 -3.14
CA GLY A 125 -8.40 12.98 -4.48
C GLY A 125 -8.89 11.64 -4.96
N TRP A 126 -8.69 11.42 -6.25
CA TRP A 126 -8.86 10.13 -6.88
C TRP A 126 -7.49 9.52 -7.12
N PHE A 127 -7.37 8.23 -6.86
CA PHE A 127 -6.23 7.43 -7.31
C PHE A 127 -6.76 6.14 -7.93
N GLY A 128 -5.98 5.53 -8.79
CA GLY A 128 -6.38 4.27 -9.38
C GLY A 128 -5.33 3.70 -10.30
N ASN A 129 -5.42 2.39 -10.46
CA ASN A 129 -4.62 1.62 -11.38
C ASN A 129 -5.55 0.84 -12.30
N VAL A 130 -5.24 0.81 -13.58
CA VAL A 130 -5.94 0.00 -14.57
C VAL A 130 -4.90 -0.86 -15.28
N MET A 131 -5.17 -2.14 -15.32
CA MET A 131 -4.34 -3.13 -16.00
C MET A 131 -5.21 -3.91 -16.98
N ALA A 132 -4.74 -4.09 -18.20
CA ALA A 132 -5.39 -4.91 -19.19
C ALA A 132 -4.32 -5.69 -19.97
N GLY A 133 -4.55 -6.99 -20.13
CA GLY A 133 -3.70 -7.87 -20.90
C GLY A 133 -4.54 -8.79 -21.78
N GLY A 134 -4.08 -9.04 -22.99
CA GLY A 134 -4.68 -10.01 -23.90
C GLY A 134 -3.59 -10.83 -24.57
N GLY A 135 -3.87 -12.12 -24.75
CA GLY A 135 -2.96 -13.05 -25.42
C GLY A 135 -3.73 -14.05 -26.26
N HIS A 136 -3.03 -14.67 -27.18
CA HIS A 136 -3.55 -15.73 -28.02
C HIS A 136 -2.55 -16.90 -28.00
N ASP A 137 -3.02 -18.10 -27.75
CA ASP A 137 -2.17 -19.28 -27.80
C ASP A 137 -1.77 -19.57 -29.25
N VAL A 138 -0.46 -19.74 -29.48
CA VAL A 138 0.09 -20.10 -30.79
C VAL A 138 -0.20 -21.57 -31.08
N PRO A 139 -0.78 -21.93 -32.23
CA PRO A 139 -1.09 -23.30 -32.58
C PRO A 139 0.18 -24.16 -32.67
N GLY A 140 0.32 -25.13 -31.80
CA GLY A 140 1.46 -26.07 -31.80
C GLY A 140 1.27 -27.29 -30.91
N GLY A 141 0.21 -27.34 -30.15
CA GLY A 141 -0.04 -28.38 -29.15
C GLY A 141 -1.51 -28.74 -28.97
N GLY A 142 -2.18 -29.15 -30.05
CA GLY A 142 -3.39 -29.98 -29.93
C GLY A 142 -4.60 -29.51 -29.15
N SER A 143 -4.81 -28.24 -29.00
CA SER A 143 -6.05 -27.68 -28.41
C SER A 143 -6.75 -26.73 -29.38
N ASP A 144 -8.06 -26.70 -29.27
CA ASP A 144 -8.99 -26.02 -30.16
C ASP A 144 -8.66 -24.54 -30.40
N MET A 145 -8.77 -24.11 -31.67
CA MET A 145 -8.33 -22.84 -32.23
C MET A 145 -9.07 -21.58 -31.71
N ASN A 146 -9.56 -21.53 -30.47
CA ASN A 146 -10.36 -20.41 -30.00
C ASN A 146 -10.00 -19.90 -28.59
N ASP A 147 -8.77 -20.08 -28.15
CA ASP A 147 -8.34 -19.66 -26.80
C ASP A 147 -7.75 -18.23 -26.82
N TRP A 148 -8.63 -17.26 -26.94
CA TRP A 148 -8.32 -15.90 -26.55
C TRP A 148 -8.26 -15.81 -25.04
N ARG A 149 -7.11 -15.39 -24.52
CA ARG A 149 -6.90 -15.12 -23.10
C ARG A 149 -6.95 -13.63 -22.85
N TYR A 150 -7.72 -13.23 -21.88
CA TYR A 150 -7.77 -11.84 -21.43
C TYR A 150 -7.67 -11.77 -19.92
N GLN A 151 -7.10 -10.68 -19.46
CA GLN A 151 -7.13 -10.31 -18.05
C GLN A 151 -7.28 -8.79 -17.97
N GLY A 152 -8.07 -8.35 -17.03
CA GLY A 152 -8.27 -6.95 -16.75
C GLY A 152 -8.47 -6.74 -15.26
N ALA A 153 -7.82 -5.76 -14.72
CA ALA A 153 -8.02 -5.35 -13.35
C ALA A 153 -8.03 -3.83 -13.29
N ALA A 154 -8.96 -3.28 -12.54
CA ALA A 154 -9.03 -1.86 -12.28
C ALA A 154 -9.29 -1.63 -10.79
N MET A 155 -8.59 -0.69 -10.22
CA MET A 155 -8.84 -0.20 -8.89
C MET A 155 -8.95 1.32 -8.95
N ILE A 156 -10.02 1.84 -8.39
CA ILE A 156 -10.25 3.27 -8.27
C ILE A 156 -10.59 3.55 -6.81
N GLY A 157 -9.89 4.47 -6.20
CA GLY A 157 -10.15 4.95 -4.86
C GLY A 157 -10.36 6.45 -4.82
N ARG A 158 -11.22 6.88 -3.94
CA ARG A 158 -11.44 8.28 -3.62
C ARG A 158 -11.30 8.49 -2.12
N PHE A 159 -10.50 9.45 -1.76
CA PHE A 159 -10.41 9.96 -0.39
C PHE A 159 -11.09 11.31 -0.27
N THR A 160 -11.78 11.50 0.83
CA THR A 160 -12.24 12.81 1.31
C THR A 160 -12.09 12.84 2.82
N ASP A 161 -12.14 14.01 3.43
CA ASP A 161 -12.07 14.17 4.88
C ASP A 161 -13.12 13.35 5.64
N LYS A 162 -14.25 13.05 4.99
CA LYS A 162 -15.41 12.40 5.61
C LYS A 162 -15.68 10.99 5.10
N SER A 163 -15.15 10.61 3.95
CA SER A 163 -15.44 9.31 3.34
C SER A 163 -14.27 8.76 2.55
N GLN A 164 -14.18 7.44 2.54
CA GLN A 164 -13.23 6.70 1.73
C GLN A 164 -14.03 5.68 0.91
N ILE A 165 -13.83 5.69 -0.39
CA ILE A 165 -14.50 4.77 -1.32
C ILE A 165 -13.43 4.10 -2.16
N SER A 166 -13.45 2.79 -2.24
CA SER A 166 -12.62 2.02 -3.17
C SER A 166 -13.50 1.07 -3.99
N ILE A 167 -13.20 1.00 -5.27
CA ILE A 167 -13.84 0.07 -6.21
C ILE A 167 -12.73 -0.75 -6.84
N ILE A 168 -12.84 -2.07 -6.70
CA ILE A 168 -11.91 -3.03 -7.29
C ILE A 168 -12.69 -3.88 -8.27
N LEU A 169 -12.23 -3.90 -9.52
CA LEU A 169 -12.78 -4.71 -10.59
C LEU A 169 -11.71 -5.67 -11.08
N ASN A 170 -12.05 -6.94 -11.20
CA ASN A 170 -11.17 -7.95 -11.74
C ASN A 170 -11.95 -8.89 -12.65
N GLY A 171 -11.43 -9.13 -13.83
CA GLY A 171 -11.98 -10.09 -14.78
C GLY A 171 -10.88 -10.75 -15.58
N ASN A 172 -10.86 -12.09 -15.59
CA ASN A 172 -9.90 -12.85 -16.38
C ASN A 172 -10.46 -14.21 -16.78
N ASN A 173 -9.89 -14.79 -17.82
CA ASN A 173 -10.07 -16.20 -18.22
C ASN A 173 -8.76 -17.00 -18.18
N THR A 174 -7.74 -16.51 -17.47
CA THR A 174 -6.39 -17.05 -17.41
C THR A 174 -6.11 -17.87 -16.15
N ASN A 175 -7.14 -18.18 -15.34
CA ASN A 175 -7.01 -18.89 -14.07
C ASN A 175 -6.14 -18.18 -12.99
N ASN A 176 -5.92 -16.88 -13.12
CA ASN A 176 -5.24 -16.06 -12.12
C ASN A 176 -6.16 -15.74 -10.94
N ARG A 177 -5.63 -15.86 -9.73
CA ARG A 177 -6.41 -15.78 -8.48
C ARG A 177 -6.63 -14.37 -7.93
N GLY A 178 -6.59 -13.37 -8.77
CA GLY A 178 -6.98 -12.04 -8.33
C GLY A 178 -5.96 -10.94 -8.55
N PHE A 179 -6.26 -9.77 -8.02
CA PHE A 179 -5.52 -8.53 -8.23
C PHE A 179 -4.05 -8.61 -7.75
N ASN A 180 -3.79 -9.37 -6.70
CA ASN A 180 -2.45 -9.54 -6.14
C ASN A 180 -1.51 -10.30 -7.07
N ASP A 181 -2.01 -11.34 -7.76
CA ASP A 181 -1.21 -12.14 -8.69
C ASP A 181 -0.88 -11.37 -9.97
N VAL A 182 -1.83 -10.54 -10.42
CA VAL A 182 -1.66 -9.72 -11.63
C VAL A 182 -0.66 -8.58 -11.38
N ALA A 183 -0.74 -7.92 -10.24
CA ALA A 183 0.21 -6.89 -9.86
C ALA A 183 1.63 -7.44 -9.64
N GLY A 184 1.75 -8.63 -9.05
CA GLY A 184 3.05 -9.28 -8.81
C GLY A 184 3.76 -9.71 -10.10
N SER A 185 3.02 -10.19 -11.11
CA SER A 185 3.60 -10.66 -12.37
C SER A 185 4.15 -9.55 -13.27
N MET A 186 3.64 -8.32 -13.13
CA MET A 186 4.12 -7.18 -13.93
C MET A 186 5.35 -6.47 -13.35
N MET A 187 5.71 -6.74 -12.09
CA MET A 187 6.88 -6.14 -11.44
C MET A 187 8.15 -6.99 -11.56
N GLN A 188 8.08 -8.18 -12.18
CA GLN A 188 9.23 -9.10 -12.35
C GLN A 188 9.92 -9.02 -13.72
N ASN A 189 9.55 -8.08 -14.59
CA ASN A 189 10.23 -7.85 -15.87
C ASN A 189 10.96 -6.51 -15.89
#